data_0a9b2f19d4626710b7eef1fd3352f6c2
#
_entry.id   0a9b2f19d4626710b7eef1fd3352f6c2
#
_cell.length_a   1.000
_cell.length_b   1.000
_cell.length_c   1.000
_cell.angle_alpha   90.00
_cell.angle_beta   90.00
_cell.angle_gamma   90.00
#
_symmetry.space_group_name_H-M   'P 1'
#
loop_
_entity.id
_entity.type
_entity.pdbx_description
1 polymer ?
#
loop_
_entity_poly.entity_id
_entity_poly.type
_entity_poly.pdbx_seq_one_letter_code
_entity_poly.pdbx_strand_id
1 'polypeptide(L)'
;VKELTILNESQIPPFTIEDETDGGEDIRMKYRYLDIRRNPVKNSLLFRHKVTQEVRNYLSNLDFCEVETPYLIKSTPEGARDFVVPSRMNPGQFYALPQSPQTFKQLLMVAGRDRYFQIVKCFRDEDLRADRQPEFTQIDCEMSFIEQEDILHVFEGLTRHLLKSIHQIDIAQFPRMTYDEAMTKYGNDKPDIRFGMEFGELNAVAQHKEFGIFNSAELVVGIAVPGAASYTRKQVDELTDWVRRPQVGASGLVYCRCEADGTFKSTVDKFY
;
A
#
# COMPACT_ATOMS: atom_id res chain seq x y z
N VAL A 1 -45.81 16.78 9.85
CA VAL A 1 -45.76 16.29 11.24
C VAL A 1 -47.07 16.70 11.90
N LYS A 2 -47.87 15.74 12.41
CA LYS A 2 -49.12 16.02 13.10
C LYS A 2 -48.93 16.19 14.63
N GLU A 3 -47.85 15.58 15.15
CA GLU A 3 -47.48 15.64 16.56
C GLU A 3 -45.96 15.47 16.68
N LEU A 4 -45.31 16.21 17.54
CA LEU A 4 -43.89 16.13 17.85
C LEU A 4 -43.72 16.08 19.38
N THR A 5 -43.13 15.00 19.85
CA THR A 5 -42.79 14.82 21.26
C THR A 5 -41.28 14.84 21.44
N ILE A 6 -40.76 15.77 22.26
CA ILE A 6 -39.34 15.77 22.64
C ILE A 6 -39.14 14.78 23.77
N LEU A 7 -38.39 13.71 23.48
CA LEU A 7 -38.08 12.66 24.46
C LEU A 7 -36.95 13.08 25.41
N ASN A 8 -35.97 13.79 24.85
CA ASN A 8 -34.83 14.30 25.59
C ASN A 8 -34.20 15.48 24.83
N GLU A 9 -33.63 16.43 25.54
CA GLU A 9 -32.89 17.54 24.98
C GLU A 9 -31.43 17.17 24.80
N SER A 10 -30.78 17.72 23.77
CA SER A 10 -29.34 17.57 23.53
C SER A 10 -28.61 18.91 23.59
N GLN A 11 -27.34 18.88 23.93
CA GLN A 11 -26.48 20.03 23.78
C GLN A 11 -26.17 20.30 22.31
N ILE A 12 -25.78 21.52 21.97
CA ILE A 12 -25.34 21.90 20.63
C ILE A 12 -24.07 21.11 20.29
N PRO A 13 -24.03 20.39 19.15
CA PRO A 13 -22.83 19.69 18.72
C PRO A 13 -21.66 20.65 18.50
N PRO A 14 -20.41 20.21 18.75
CA PRO A 14 -19.21 21.04 18.57
C PRO A 14 -18.87 21.34 17.11
N PHE A 15 -19.53 20.69 16.15
CA PHE A 15 -19.47 20.94 14.71
C PHE A 15 -20.75 20.44 14.04
N THR A 16 -21.01 20.86 12.80
CA THR A 16 -22.19 20.41 12.05
C THR A 16 -22.05 18.93 11.64
N ILE A 17 -23.13 18.16 11.87
CA ILE A 17 -23.18 16.74 11.49
C ILE A 17 -23.72 16.62 10.05
N GLU A 18 -22.97 17.16 9.12
CA GLU A 18 -23.24 17.16 7.70
C GLU A 18 -22.03 16.59 6.92
N ASP A 19 -22.23 16.21 5.65
CA ASP A 19 -21.16 15.62 4.85
C ASP A 19 -20.02 16.62 4.64
N GLU A 20 -20.34 17.88 4.35
CA GLU A 20 -19.45 19.03 4.40
C GLU A 20 -19.58 19.70 5.76
N THR A 21 -18.63 19.45 6.65
CA THR A 21 -18.65 19.98 8.02
C THR A 21 -17.70 21.18 8.18
N ASP A 22 -18.04 22.08 9.07
CA ASP A 22 -17.17 23.18 9.55
C ASP A 22 -16.14 22.72 10.60
N GLY A 23 -16.22 21.48 11.06
CA GLY A 23 -15.31 20.88 12.05
C GLY A 23 -13.94 20.52 11.49
N GLY A 24 -12.88 21.10 12.04
CA GLY A 24 -11.50 20.67 11.77
C GLY A 24 -11.23 19.24 12.24
N GLU A 25 -10.13 18.67 11.79
CA GLU A 25 -9.79 17.26 12.07
C GLU A 25 -9.66 16.98 13.59
N ASP A 26 -9.00 17.86 14.34
CA ASP A 26 -8.78 17.70 15.79
C ASP A 26 -10.09 17.59 16.56
N ILE A 27 -11.08 18.46 16.26
CA ILE A 27 -12.37 18.42 16.95
C ILE A 27 -13.18 17.20 16.53
N ARG A 28 -13.10 16.77 15.28
CA ARG A 28 -13.75 15.56 14.79
C ARG A 28 -13.14 14.31 15.41
N MET A 29 -11.82 14.27 15.62
CA MET A 29 -11.16 13.17 16.33
C MET A 29 -11.55 13.15 17.80
N LYS A 30 -11.61 14.31 18.48
CA LYS A 30 -12.05 14.41 19.88
C LYS A 30 -13.49 13.93 20.07
N TYR A 31 -14.38 14.23 19.15
CA TYR A 31 -15.79 13.85 19.18
C TYR A 31 -16.12 12.84 18.08
N ARG A 32 -15.28 11.81 17.94
CA ARG A 32 -15.35 10.82 16.86
C ARG A 32 -16.71 10.13 16.73
N TYR A 33 -17.40 9.91 17.86
CA TYR A 33 -18.74 9.34 17.89
C TYR A 33 -19.81 10.21 17.20
N LEU A 34 -19.61 11.53 17.14
CA LEU A 34 -20.45 12.44 16.35
C LEU A 34 -20.03 12.43 14.88
N ASP A 35 -18.73 12.42 14.60
CA ASP A 35 -18.18 12.36 13.24
C ASP A 35 -18.61 11.09 12.49
N ILE A 36 -18.73 9.97 13.20
CA ILE A 36 -19.23 8.69 12.63
C ILE A 36 -20.69 8.81 12.13
N ARG A 37 -21.47 9.77 12.59
CA ARG A 37 -22.84 10.01 12.09
C ARG A 37 -22.86 10.62 10.68
N ARG A 38 -21.76 11.24 10.25
CA ARG A 38 -21.60 11.80 8.89
C ARG A 38 -21.47 10.67 7.88
N ASN A 39 -22.07 10.84 6.70
CA ASN A 39 -22.06 9.79 5.67
C ASN A 39 -20.65 9.37 5.23
N PRO A 40 -19.66 10.25 5.02
CA PRO A 40 -18.32 9.82 4.62
C PRO A 40 -17.70 8.81 5.58
N VAL A 41 -17.80 9.05 6.89
CA VAL A 41 -17.23 8.15 7.91
C VAL A 41 -18.08 6.91 8.11
N LYS A 42 -19.40 7.09 8.19
CA LYS A 42 -20.35 5.95 8.27
C LYS A 42 -20.21 4.99 7.11
N ASN A 43 -20.12 5.52 5.88
CA ASN A 43 -19.99 4.70 4.68
C ASN A 43 -18.65 3.95 4.64
N SER A 44 -17.57 4.54 5.15
CA SER A 44 -16.28 3.85 5.29
C SER A 44 -16.37 2.64 6.24
N LEU A 45 -17.10 2.77 7.36
CA LEU A 45 -17.33 1.65 8.28
C LEU A 45 -18.20 0.55 7.65
N LEU A 46 -19.28 0.94 6.95
CA LEU A 46 -20.13 0.00 6.23
C LEU A 46 -19.38 -0.70 5.09
N PHE A 47 -18.53 0.03 4.39
CA PHE A 47 -17.67 -0.53 3.35
C PHE A 47 -16.71 -1.57 3.93
N ARG A 48 -16.03 -1.23 5.02
CA ARG A 48 -15.15 -2.18 5.73
C ARG A 48 -15.90 -3.45 6.15
N HIS A 49 -17.11 -3.31 6.69
CA HIS A 49 -17.97 -4.44 7.04
C HIS A 49 -18.24 -5.34 5.83
N LYS A 50 -18.62 -4.77 4.69
CA LYS A 50 -18.87 -5.53 3.45
C LYS A 50 -17.61 -6.27 2.99
N VAL A 51 -16.47 -5.59 2.97
CA VAL A 51 -15.18 -6.22 2.60
C VAL A 51 -14.89 -7.43 3.49
N THR A 52 -15.01 -7.26 4.81
CA THR A 52 -14.78 -8.37 5.77
C THR A 52 -15.71 -9.56 5.56
N GLN A 53 -16.98 -9.31 5.28
CA GLN A 53 -17.94 -10.39 4.99
C GLN A 53 -17.60 -11.13 3.69
N GLU A 54 -17.25 -10.40 2.63
CA GLU A 54 -16.87 -11.01 1.36
C GLU A 54 -15.56 -11.81 1.43
N VAL A 55 -14.60 -11.36 2.23
CA VAL A 55 -13.38 -12.12 2.52
C VAL A 55 -13.72 -13.45 3.20
N ARG A 56 -14.58 -13.43 4.22
CA ARG A 56 -15.03 -14.64 4.91
C ARG A 56 -15.77 -15.59 3.97
N ASN A 57 -16.70 -15.07 3.19
CA ASN A 57 -17.44 -15.85 2.21
C ASN A 57 -16.50 -16.55 1.22
N TYR A 58 -15.56 -15.79 0.65
CA TYR A 58 -14.61 -16.31 -0.35
C TYR A 58 -13.69 -17.39 0.24
N LEU A 59 -13.04 -17.11 1.35
CA LEU A 59 -12.08 -18.04 1.97
C LEU A 59 -12.78 -19.28 2.51
N SER A 60 -13.96 -19.15 3.13
CA SER A 60 -14.74 -20.29 3.62
C SER A 60 -15.19 -21.19 2.48
N ASN A 61 -15.53 -20.64 1.31
CA ASN A 61 -15.88 -21.43 0.11
C ASN A 61 -14.68 -22.18 -0.50
N LEU A 62 -13.45 -21.84 -0.08
CA LEU A 62 -12.22 -22.55 -0.42
C LEU A 62 -11.72 -23.45 0.74
N ASP A 63 -12.62 -23.81 1.66
CA ASP A 63 -12.34 -24.67 2.82
C ASP A 63 -11.31 -24.11 3.81
N PHE A 64 -11.11 -22.79 3.84
CA PHE A 64 -10.34 -22.17 4.91
C PHE A 64 -11.15 -22.11 6.20
N CYS A 65 -10.52 -22.48 7.31
CA CYS A 65 -11.07 -22.39 8.66
C CYS A 65 -10.65 -21.08 9.31
N GLU A 66 -11.61 -20.24 9.72
CA GLU A 66 -11.32 -19.05 10.54
C GLU A 66 -11.05 -19.50 11.97
N VAL A 67 -9.85 -19.20 12.48
CA VAL A 67 -9.46 -19.52 13.86
C VAL A 67 -8.94 -18.27 14.54
N GLU A 68 -9.59 -17.89 15.66
CA GLU A 68 -9.15 -16.77 16.49
C GLU A 68 -7.98 -17.21 17.38
N THR A 69 -6.89 -16.44 17.32
CA THR A 69 -5.66 -16.70 18.09
C THR A 69 -5.53 -15.72 19.27
N PRO A 70 -4.79 -16.08 20.35
CA PRO A 70 -4.58 -15.20 21.48
C PRO A 70 -3.85 -13.90 21.16
N TYR A 71 -4.20 -12.82 21.87
CA TYR A 71 -3.51 -11.52 21.81
C TYR A 71 -2.49 -11.33 22.92
N LEU A 72 -2.68 -11.93 24.10
CA LEU A 72 -1.70 -11.88 25.19
C LEU A 72 -0.76 -13.08 25.05
N ILE A 73 0.37 -12.86 24.38
CA ILE A 73 1.31 -13.91 24.03
C ILE A 73 2.68 -13.66 24.63
N LYS A 74 3.60 -14.61 24.44
CA LYS A 74 5.02 -14.41 24.69
C LYS A 74 5.62 -13.61 23.52
N SER A 75 6.53 -12.66 23.81
CA SER A 75 7.28 -11.94 22.78
C SER A 75 7.94 -12.91 21.80
N THR A 76 7.76 -12.65 20.51
CA THR A 76 8.36 -13.38 19.39
C THR A 76 9.05 -12.39 18.46
N PRO A 77 10.33 -12.59 18.10
CA PRO A 77 11.03 -11.66 17.22
C PRO A 77 10.53 -11.80 15.78
N GLU A 78 9.72 -10.84 15.33
CA GLU A 78 9.17 -10.80 13.96
C GLU A 78 9.63 -9.58 13.15
N GLY A 79 10.65 -8.85 13.63
CA GLY A 79 11.27 -7.73 12.91
C GLY A 79 10.87 -6.34 13.40
N ALA A 80 9.72 -6.16 14.07
CA ALA A 80 9.33 -4.93 14.75
C ALA A 80 9.56 -5.02 16.26
N ARG A 81 9.40 -3.90 16.97
CA ARG A 81 9.33 -3.92 18.44
C ARG A 81 7.93 -4.30 18.88
N ASP A 82 7.85 -5.03 20.00
CA ASP A 82 6.58 -5.45 20.58
C ASP A 82 6.02 -4.37 21.51
N PHE A 83 4.69 -4.20 21.49
CA PHE A 83 3.98 -3.61 22.62
C PHE A 83 3.88 -4.64 23.73
N VAL A 84 4.22 -4.25 24.95
CA VAL A 84 4.22 -5.15 26.11
C VAL A 84 3.16 -4.75 27.13
N VAL A 85 2.55 -5.77 27.75
CA VAL A 85 1.55 -5.62 28.80
C VAL A 85 2.09 -6.25 30.08
N PRO A 86 2.28 -5.50 31.17
CA PRO A 86 2.80 -6.05 32.42
C PRO A 86 1.82 -7.07 33.01
N SER A 87 2.36 -8.21 33.48
CA SER A 87 1.58 -9.23 34.18
C SER A 87 1.38 -8.86 35.65
N ARG A 88 0.13 -8.67 36.06
CA ARG A 88 -0.19 -8.44 37.48
C ARG A 88 0.09 -9.67 38.32
N MET A 89 -0.11 -10.88 37.78
CA MET A 89 0.03 -12.14 38.52
C MET A 89 1.49 -12.58 38.66
N ASN A 90 2.36 -12.12 37.77
CA ASN A 90 3.76 -12.52 37.75
C ASN A 90 4.63 -11.24 37.73
N PRO A 91 5.01 -10.66 38.87
CA PRO A 91 5.81 -9.45 38.94
C PRO A 91 7.11 -9.57 38.14
N GLY A 92 7.43 -8.55 37.34
CA GLY A 92 8.60 -8.53 36.47
C GLY A 92 8.46 -9.30 35.15
N GLN A 93 7.31 -9.90 34.88
CA GLN A 93 6.99 -10.54 33.59
C GLN A 93 5.98 -9.73 32.79
N PHE A 94 6.01 -9.91 31.46
CA PHE A 94 5.18 -9.19 30.52
C PHE A 94 4.59 -10.14 29.49
N TYR A 95 3.38 -9.85 29.05
CA TYR A 95 2.84 -10.32 27.79
C TYR A 95 3.26 -9.38 26.68
N ALA A 96 3.33 -9.88 25.46
CA ALA A 96 3.46 -9.07 24.24
C ALA A 96 2.15 -9.09 23.46
N LEU A 97 1.85 -8.01 22.72
CA LEU A 97 0.81 -8.00 21.72
C LEU A 97 1.38 -8.53 20.39
N PRO A 98 0.64 -9.37 19.62
CA PRO A 98 1.18 -10.03 18.44
C PRO A 98 1.44 -9.05 17.30
N GLN A 99 2.60 -9.15 16.68
CA GLN A 99 2.92 -8.46 15.42
C GLN A 99 2.20 -9.12 14.23
N SER A 100 1.96 -10.41 14.33
CA SER A 100 1.11 -11.25 13.50
C SER A 100 0.79 -12.54 14.26
N PRO A 101 -0.16 -13.37 13.85
CA PRO A 101 -0.44 -14.67 14.47
C PRO A 101 0.53 -15.78 14.05
N GLN A 102 1.77 -15.44 13.65
CA GLN A 102 2.73 -16.34 12.97
C GLN A 102 2.95 -17.67 13.70
N THR A 103 3.23 -17.64 14.99
CA THR A 103 3.48 -18.87 15.76
C THR A 103 2.24 -19.77 15.80
N PHE A 104 1.06 -19.16 15.99
CA PHE A 104 -0.18 -19.93 16.13
C PHE A 104 -0.63 -20.55 14.82
N LYS A 105 -0.54 -19.83 13.70
CA LYS A 105 -0.89 -20.40 12.40
C LYS A 105 0.02 -21.53 11.98
N GLN A 106 1.32 -21.47 12.29
CA GLN A 106 2.24 -22.59 12.09
C GLN A 106 1.85 -23.81 12.95
N LEU A 107 1.49 -23.59 14.22
CA LEU A 107 1.01 -24.66 15.09
C LEU A 107 -0.31 -25.27 14.58
N LEU A 108 -1.19 -24.49 13.99
CA LEU A 108 -2.41 -24.99 13.37
C LEU A 108 -2.10 -25.89 12.16
N MET A 109 -1.11 -25.53 11.33
CA MET A 109 -0.64 -26.40 10.24
C MET A 109 -0.12 -27.74 10.79
N VAL A 110 0.73 -27.71 11.83
CA VAL A 110 1.20 -28.93 12.53
C VAL A 110 0.04 -29.74 13.10
N ALA A 111 -1.01 -29.07 13.57
CA ALA A 111 -2.22 -29.72 14.10
C ALA A 111 -3.17 -30.25 12.99
N GLY A 112 -2.76 -30.21 11.72
CA GLY A 112 -3.53 -30.71 10.59
C GLY A 112 -4.67 -29.79 10.12
N ARG A 113 -4.53 -28.48 10.32
CA ARG A 113 -5.43 -27.47 9.76
C ARG A 113 -4.80 -26.87 8.50
N ASP A 114 -4.92 -27.58 7.37
CA ASP A 114 -4.20 -27.30 6.13
C ASP A 114 -4.59 -25.97 5.46
N ARG A 115 -5.71 -25.36 5.86
CA ARG A 115 -6.15 -24.06 5.39
C ARG A 115 -6.73 -23.25 6.55
N TYR A 116 -6.00 -22.24 6.93
CA TYR A 116 -6.36 -21.30 8.01
C TYR A 116 -6.48 -19.89 7.48
N PHE A 117 -7.40 -19.12 8.05
CA PHE A 117 -7.38 -17.67 7.94
C PHE A 117 -7.87 -17.00 9.23
N GLN A 118 -7.56 -15.72 9.36
CA GLN A 118 -8.09 -14.85 10.41
C GLN A 118 -8.10 -13.40 9.93
N ILE A 119 -9.14 -12.66 10.30
CA ILE A 119 -9.15 -11.19 10.18
C ILE A 119 -8.70 -10.64 11.53
N VAL A 120 -7.40 -10.41 11.67
CA VAL A 120 -6.73 -10.28 12.96
C VAL A 120 -6.16 -8.88 13.17
N LYS A 121 -6.22 -8.40 14.42
CA LYS A 121 -5.49 -7.21 14.87
C LYS A 121 -4.02 -7.55 15.06
N CYS A 122 -3.16 -6.70 14.53
CA CYS A 122 -1.72 -6.79 14.64
C CYS A 122 -1.16 -5.50 15.21
N PHE A 123 -0.05 -5.60 15.95
CA PHE A 123 0.53 -4.51 16.71
C PHE A 123 2.03 -4.42 16.44
N ARG A 124 2.53 -3.24 16.04
CA ARG A 124 3.96 -3.02 15.79
C ARG A 124 4.35 -1.65 16.33
N ASP A 125 5.32 -1.61 17.24
CA ASP A 125 5.89 -0.38 17.77
C ASP A 125 7.00 0.10 16.85
N GLU A 126 6.60 0.72 15.74
CA GLU A 126 7.48 1.25 14.69
C GLU A 126 7.14 2.72 14.41
N ASP A 127 8.07 3.41 13.75
CA ASP A 127 7.85 4.78 13.31
C ASP A 127 6.68 4.84 12.31
N LEU A 128 5.78 5.77 12.54
CA LEU A 128 4.63 6.00 11.67
C LEU A 128 5.09 6.57 10.33
N ARG A 129 4.53 6.03 9.26
CA ARG A 129 4.68 6.58 7.91
C ARG A 129 3.29 6.73 7.33
N ALA A 130 3.10 7.59 6.36
CA ALA A 130 1.86 7.96 5.69
C ALA A 130 0.58 7.13 6.03
N ASP A 131 0.59 5.85 5.72
CA ASP A 131 -0.52 4.90 5.91
C ASP A 131 -0.30 3.85 7.01
N ARG A 132 0.88 3.83 7.64
CA ARG A 132 1.20 2.86 8.70
C ARG A 132 0.67 3.30 10.05
N GLN A 133 0.02 2.37 10.73
CA GLN A 133 -0.50 2.53 12.08
C GLN A 133 0.10 1.49 13.02
N PRO A 134 0.31 1.80 14.31
CA PRO A 134 0.86 0.85 15.28
C PRO A 134 -0.10 -0.32 15.56
N GLU A 135 -1.39 -0.10 15.36
CA GLU A 135 -2.45 -1.11 15.39
C GLU A 135 -3.15 -1.14 14.04
N PHE A 136 -3.16 -2.30 13.39
CA PHE A 136 -3.78 -2.48 12.08
C PHE A 136 -4.43 -3.87 11.97
N THR A 137 -5.16 -4.10 10.89
CA THR A 137 -5.82 -5.38 10.65
C THR A 137 -5.20 -6.08 9.46
N GLN A 138 -4.91 -7.36 9.59
CA GLN A 138 -4.51 -8.24 8.50
C GLN A 138 -5.66 -9.20 8.13
N ILE A 139 -5.74 -9.54 6.85
CA ILE A 139 -6.34 -10.78 6.39
C ILE A 139 -5.17 -11.77 6.34
N ASP A 140 -5.04 -12.55 7.39
CA ASP A 140 -3.94 -13.49 7.54
C ASP A 140 -4.39 -14.88 7.12
N CYS A 141 -3.57 -15.56 6.30
CA CYS A 141 -3.85 -16.89 5.78
C CYS A 141 -2.61 -17.78 5.90
N GLU A 142 -2.83 -19.08 6.08
CA GLU A 142 -1.77 -20.09 6.02
C GLU A 142 -2.30 -21.34 5.35
N MET A 143 -1.46 -21.98 4.53
CA MET A 143 -1.80 -23.19 3.78
C MET A 143 -0.65 -24.18 3.87
N SER A 144 -0.98 -25.49 3.98
CA SER A 144 -0.03 -26.60 3.90
C SER A 144 -0.03 -27.24 2.53
N PHE A 145 1.08 -27.94 2.17
CA PHE A 145 1.21 -28.77 0.98
C PHE A 145 0.91 -28.05 -0.34
N ILE A 146 1.44 -26.84 -0.50
CA ILE A 146 1.18 -25.97 -1.64
C ILE A 146 2.47 -25.48 -2.29
N GLU A 147 2.34 -25.03 -3.53
CA GLU A 147 3.35 -24.31 -4.29
C GLU A 147 3.01 -22.80 -4.39
N GLN A 148 3.93 -22.04 -4.95
CA GLN A 148 3.77 -20.58 -5.12
C GLN A 148 2.48 -20.21 -5.88
N GLU A 149 2.17 -20.95 -6.95
CA GLU A 149 0.99 -20.67 -7.78
C GLU A 149 -0.33 -20.88 -7.05
N ASP A 150 -0.38 -21.77 -6.07
CA ASP A 150 -1.57 -21.97 -5.26
C ASP A 150 -1.90 -20.73 -4.42
N ILE A 151 -0.88 -20.09 -3.81
CA ILE A 151 -1.03 -18.82 -3.09
C ILE A 151 -1.48 -17.71 -4.03
N LEU A 152 -0.80 -17.56 -5.16
CA LEU A 152 -1.14 -16.53 -6.14
C LEU A 152 -2.58 -16.71 -6.64
N HIS A 153 -3.02 -17.94 -6.90
CA HIS A 153 -4.39 -18.24 -7.33
C HIS A 153 -5.43 -17.84 -6.28
N VAL A 154 -5.20 -18.16 -5.01
CA VAL A 154 -6.11 -17.81 -3.91
C VAL A 154 -6.24 -16.29 -3.77
N PHE A 155 -5.12 -15.55 -3.74
CA PHE A 155 -5.16 -14.12 -3.49
C PHE A 155 -5.56 -13.29 -4.73
N GLU A 156 -5.20 -13.74 -5.93
CA GLU A 156 -5.74 -13.15 -7.16
C GLU A 156 -7.26 -13.34 -7.21
N GLY A 157 -7.73 -14.55 -6.93
CA GLY A 157 -9.15 -14.86 -6.87
C GLY A 157 -9.89 -14.04 -5.80
N LEU A 158 -9.32 -13.89 -4.61
CA LEU A 158 -9.87 -13.04 -3.55
C LEU A 158 -10.00 -11.58 -4.00
N THR A 159 -8.94 -11.04 -4.62
CA THR A 159 -8.95 -9.65 -5.08
C THR A 159 -10.00 -9.43 -6.17
N ARG A 160 -10.10 -10.35 -7.13
CA ARG A 160 -11.13 -10.32 -8.19
C ARG A 160 -12.53 -10.44 -7.62
N HIS A 161 -12.74 -11.34 -6.65
CA HIS A 161 -14.01 -11.51 -5.95
C HIS A 161 -14.44 -10.22 -5.24
N LEU A 162 -13.54 -9.57 -4.52
CA LEU A 162 -13.82 -8.30 -3.83
C LEU A 162 -14.15 -7.17 -4.81
N LEU A 163 -13.39 -7.03 -5.89
CA LEU A 163 -13.66 -6.02 -6.91
C LEU A 163 -15.01 -6.24 -7.59
N LYS A 164 -15.36 -7.49 -7.87
CA LYS A 164 -16.64 -7.84 -8.49
C LYS A 164 -17.82 -7.64 -7.55
N SER A 165 -17.75 -8.18 -6.32
CA SER A 165 -18.86 -8.15 -5.37
C SER A 165 -19.13 -6.76 -4.78
N ILE A 166 -18.10 -5.94 -4.63
CA ILE A 166 -18.21 -4.63 -3.97
C ILE A 166 -18.32 -3.49 -4.97
N HIS A 167 -17.50 -3.50 -6.01
CA HIS A 167 -17.41 -2.42 -7.00
C HIS A 167 -18.02 -2.76 -8.34
N GLN A 168 -18.47 -4.00 -8.55
CA GLN A 168 -18.99 -4.51 -9.84
C GLN A 168 -17.97 -4.40 -10.99
N ILE A 169 -16.68 -4.40 -10.64
CA ILE A 169 -15.57 -4.38 -11.58
C ILE A 169 -15.15 -5.82 -11.85
N ASP A 170 -15.18 -6.22 -13.11
CA ASP A 170 -14.72 -7.54 -13.54
C ASP A 170 -13.31 -7.41 -14.16
N ILE A 171 -12.32 -8.04 -13.52
CA ILE A 171 -10.94 -8.10 -14.00
C ILE A 171 -10.66 -9.53 -14.43
N ALA A 172 -10.20 -9.70 -15.67
CA ALA A 172 -9.96 -11.03 -16.24
C ALA A 172 -8.80 -11.75 -15.55
N GLN A 173 -7.60 -11.19 -15.60
CA GLN A 173 -6.39 -11.76 -15.04
C GLN A 173 -5.41 -10.66 -14.69
N PHE A 174 -4.64 -10.84 -13.62
CA PHE A 174 -3.52 -9.94 -13.31
C PHE A 174 -2.29 -10.32 -14.14
N PRO A 175 -1.54 -9.34 -14.67
CA PRO A 175 -0.27 -9.60 -15.34
C PRO A 175 0.73 -10.21 -14.36
N ARG A 176 1.56 -11.12 -14.87
CA ARG A 176 2.69 -11.70 -14.14
C ARG A 176 3.96 -11.01 -14.57
N MET A 177 4.82 -10.69 -13.62
CA MET A 177 6.10 -10.03 -13.84
C MET A 177 7.12 -10.60 -12.86
N THR A 178 8.30 -10.92 -13.33
CA THR A 178 9.40 -11.34 -12.46
C THR A 178 10.00 -10.11 -11.77
N TYR A 179 10.72 -10.34 -10.66
CA TYR A 179 11.46 -9.27 -9.98
C TYR A 179 12.47 -8.59 -10.92
N ASP A 180 13.24 -9.38 -11.67
CA ASP A 180 14.25 -8.86 -12.59
C ASP A 180 13.62 -8.03 -13.71
N GLU A 181 12.47 -8.44 -14.22
CA GLU A 181 11.70 -7.67 -15.21
C GLU A 181 11.18 -6.36 -14.64
N ALA A 182 10.63 -6.37 -13.40
CA ALA A 182 10.15 -5.18 -12.73
C ALA A 182 11.29 -4.17 -12.48
N MET A 183 12.44 -4.65 -12.00
CA MET A 183 13.61 -3.80 -11.77
C MET A 183 14.23 -3.28 -13.05
N THR A 184 14.33 -4.10 -14.11
CA THR A 184 14.90 -3.70 -15.37
C THR A 184 14.04 -2.67 -16.11
N LYS A 185 12.71 -2.88 -16.12
CA LYS A 185 11.79 -2.00 -16.86
C LYS A 185 11.38 -0.75 -16.07
N TYR A 186 11.31 -0.82 -14.76
CA TYR A 186 10.70 0.25 -13.94
C TYR A 186 11.57 0.71 -12.76
N GLY A 187 12.64 -0.01 -12.43
CA GLY A 187 13.49 0.29 -11.27
C GLY A 187 12.79 0.17 -9.91
N ASN A 188 11.69 -0.56 -9.86
CA ASN A 188 10.84 -0.68 -8.67
C ASN A 188 10.18 -2.08 -8.63
N ASP A 189 10.15 -2.71 -7.48
CA ASP A 189 9.52 -4.01 -7.24
C ASP A 189 7.97 -3.96 -7.22
N LYS A 190 7.38 -2.77 -7.23
CA LYS A 190 5.93 -2.52 -7.28
C LYS A 190 5.58 -1.45 -8.32
N PRO A 191 5.87 -1.70 -9.61
CA PRO A 191 5.68 -0.69 -10.63
C PRO A 191 4.20 -0.37 -10.88
N ASP A 192 3.91 0.90 -11.13
CA ASP A 192 2.65 1.31 -11.70
C ASP A 192 2.74 1.21 -13.23
N ILE A 193 2.13 0.18 -13.79
CA ILE A 193 2.19 -0.13 -15.22
C ILE A 193 1.09 0.56 -16.06
N ARG A 194 0.29 1.45 -15.47
CA ARG A 194 -0.86 2.06 -16.15
C ARG A 194 -0.48 3.08 -17.23
N PHE A 195 0.74 3.58 -17.23
CA PHE A 195 1.18 4.64 -18.14
C PHE A 195 2.34 4.26 -19.10
N GLY A 196 2.84 3.04 -19.05
CA GLY A 196 3.72 2.47 -20.08
C GLY A 196 5.07 3.15 -20.30
N MET A 197 5.61 3.90 -19.32
CA MET A 197 6.95 4.50 -19.43
C MET A 197 7.99 3.54 -18.84
N GLU A 198 8.48 2.64 -19.68
CA GLU A 198 9.52 1.68 -19.32
C GLU A 198 10.92 2.27 -19.49
N PHE A 199 11.89 1.77 -18.75
CA PHE A 199 13.30 2.08 -18.98
C PHE A 199 13.79 1.47 -20.27
N GLY A 200 14.49 2.26 -21.07
CA GLY A 200 15.29 1.80 -22.21
C GLY A 200 16.77 1.85 -21.85
N GLU A 201 17.49 0.76 -22.11
CA GLU A 201 18.95 0.74 -21.96
C GLU A 201 19.60 1.59 -23.04
N LEU A 202 20.51 2.47 -22.66
CA LEU A 202 21.19 3.42 -23.52
C LEU A 202 22.72 3.22 -23.59
N ASN A 203 23.27 2.19 -22.96
CA ASN A 203 24.72 1.97 -22.91
C ASN A 203 25.38 2.02 -24.30
N ALA A 204 24.80 1.32 -25.27
CA ALA A 204 25.37 1.23 -26.62
C ALA A 204 25.46 2.59 -27.35
N VAL A 205 24.59 3.54 -27.04
CA VAL A 205 24.54 4.85 -27.69
C VAL A 205 25.10 5.98 -26.82
N ALA A 206 25.09 5.82 -25.53
CA ALA A 206 25.47 6.87 -24.58
C ALA A 206 26.90 6.75 -24.05
N GLN A 207 27.46 5.54 -23.98
CA GLN A 207 28.84 5.29 -23.54
C GLN A 207 29.83 5.40 -24.69
N HIS A 208 31.10 5.47 -24.31
CA HIS A 208 32.24 5.63 -25.29
C HIS A 208 32.20 6.94 -26.07
N LYS A 209 31.58 7.97 -25.50
CA LYS A 209 31.56 9.35 -26.01
C LYS A 209 32.30 10.28 -25.03
N GLU A 210 32.30 11.58 -25.32
CA GLU A 210 33.04 12.55 -24.49
C GLU A 210 32.38 12.87 -23.12
N PHE A 211 31.17 12.33 -22.84
CA PHE A 211 30.48 12.56 -21.59
C PHE A 211 30.88 11.57 -20.49
N GLY A 212 31.84 11.99 -19.66
CA GLY A 212 32.47 11.13 -18.64
C GLY A 212 31.52 10.47 -17.65
N ILE A 213 30.39 11.11 -17.30
CA ILE A 213 29.41 10.56 -16.36
C ILE A 213 28.81 9.25 -16.88
N PHE A 214 28.42 9.19 -18.17
CA PHE A 214 27.88 7.98 -18.74
C PHE A 214 28.93 6.89 -18.96
N ASN A 215 30.18 7.30 -19.25
CA ASN A 215 31.28 6.36 -19.41
C ASN A 215 31.67 5.65 -18.13
N SER A 216 31.47 6.31 -16.96
CA SER A 216 31.77 5.73 -15.65
C SER A 216 30.63 4.91 -15.05
N ALA A 217 29.44 4.96 -15.65
CA ALA A 217 28.28 4.23 -15.19
C ALA A 217 28.30 2.79 -15.72
N GLU A 218 27.95 1.83 -14.90
CA GLU A 218 27.74 0.44 -15.30
C GLU A 218 26.50 0.32 -16.22
N LEU A 219 25.44 1.04 -15.89
CA LEU A 219 24.17 1.06 -16.61
C LEU A 219 23.69 2.49 -16.83
N VAL A 220 23.34 2.81 -18.08
CA VAL A 220 22.69 4.05 -18.48
C VAL A 220 21.30 3.71 -18.99
N VAL A 221 20.28 4.24 -18.33
CA VAL A 221 18.87 4.06 -18.73
C VAL A 221 18.19 5.41 -18.93
N GLY A 222 17.18 5.42 -19.77
CA GLY A 222 16.32 6.58 -19.99
C GLY A 222 14.86 6.14 -20.12
N ILE A 223 13.95 7.10 -19.97
CA ILE A 223 12.52 6.92 -20.23
C ILE A 223 12.08 7.86 -21.35
N ALA A 224 11.27 7.35 -22.27
CA ALA A 224 10.61 8.19 -23.27
C ALA A 224 9.30 8.72 -22.67
N VAL A 225 9.14 10.05 -22.68
CA VAL A 225 7.94 10.72 -22.15
C VAL A 225 7.18 11.36 -23.30
N PRO A 226 6.13 10.69 -23.83
CA PRO A 226 5.36 11.21 -24.94
C PRO A 226 4.75 12.57 -24.63
N GLY A 227 4.87 13.54 -25.55
CA GLY A 227 4.32 14.88 -25.38
C GLY A 227 5.19 15.84 -24.57
N ALA A 228 6.24 15.40 -23.90
CA ALA A 228 7.08 16.26 -23.06
C ALA A 228 8.01 17.19 -23.83
N ALA A 229 8.15 17.02 -25.14
CA ALA A 229 8.88 17.98 -26.00
C ALA A 229 8.31 19.42 -25.91
N SER A 230 7.02 19.54 -25.59
CA SER A 230 6.33 20.83 -25.38
C SER A 230 6.61 21.50 -24.02
N TYR A 231 7.30 20.83 -23.10
CA TYR A 231 7.60 21.38 -21.78
C TYR A 231 8.43 22.67 -21.90
N THR A 232 8.01 23.69 -21.16
CA THR A 232 8.74 24.95 -21.04
C THR A 232 10.06 24.73 -20.27
N ARG A 233 11.01 25.65 -20.44
CA ARG A 233 12.26 25.62 -19.66
C ARG A 233 11.98 25.56 -18.15
N LYS A 234 11.00 26.34 -17.66
CA LYS A 234 10.61 26.36 -16.26
C LYS A 234 10.18 24.99 -15.76
N GLN A 235 9.35 24.26 -16.53
CA GLN A 235 8.91 22.90 -16.15
C GLN A 235 10.07 21.90 -16.10
N VAL A 236 11.04 22.02 -17.01
CA VAL A 236 12.23 21.15 -17.00
C VAL A 236 13.16 21.51 -15.83
N ASP A 237 13.31 22.79 -15.51
CA ASP A 237 14.08 23.25 -14.35
C ASP A 237 13.42 22.74 -13.04
N GLU A 238 12.10 22.85 -12.90
CA GLU A 238 11.33 22.29 -11.77
C GLU A 238 11.51 20.78 -11.62
N LEU A 239 11.51 20.04 -12.74
CA LEU A 239 11.76 18.59 -12.75
C LEU A 239 13.20 18.28 -12.33
N THR A 240 14.18 19.08 -12.80
CA THR A 240 15.59 18.97 -12.42
C THR A 240 15.77 19.20 -10.91
N ASP A 241 15.10 20.19 -10.36
CA ASP A 241 15.13 20.47 -8.93
C ASP A 241 14.45 19.36 -8.13
N TRP A 242 13.38 18.78 -8.67
CA TRP A 242 12.68 17.66 -8.04
C TRP A 242 13.57 16.42 -7.93
N VAL A 243 14.27 16.03 -9.01
CA VAL A 243 15.15 14.84 -8.97
C VAL A 243 16.36 15.02 -8.05
N ARG A 244 16.77 16.27 -7.78
CA ARG A 244 17.86 16.59 -6.84
C ARG A 244 17.47 16.57 -5.38
N ARG A 245 16.19 16.45 -5.05
CA ARG A 245 15.74 16.37 -3.66
C ARG A 245 16.37 15.17 -2.96
N PRO A 246 16.70 15.27 -1.66
CA PRO A 246 17.34 14.18 -0.91
C PRO A 246 16.58 12.85 -0.99
N GLN A 247 15.25 12.91 -1.14
CA GLN A 247 14.39 11.73 -1.24
C GLN A 247 14.54 11.00 -2.57
N VAL A 248 14.93 11.68 -3.64
CA VAL A 248 15.19 11.11 -4.97
C VAL A 248 16.68 10.84 -5.14
N GLY A 249 17.54 11.77 -4.71
CA GLY A 249 18.99 11.59 -4.59
C GLY A 249 19.78 11.67 -5.89
N ALA A 250 19.20 12.16 -7.00
CA ALA A 250 19.92 12.32 -8.26
C ALA A 250 20.79 13.59 -8.25
N SER A 251 21.97 13.53 -8.84
CA SER A 251 22.85 14.71 -8.98
C SER A 251 22.33 15.72 -10.02
N GLY A 252 21.50 15.28 -10.95
CA GLY A 252 20.91 16.12 -12.00
C GLY A 252 20.03 15.33 -12.96
N LEU A 253 19.53 16.02 -13.97
CA LEU A 253 18.73 15.45 -15.04
C LEU A 253 19.39 15.72 -16.39
N VAL A 254 19.62 14.66 -17.14
CA VAL A 254 19.96 14.75 -18.58
C VAL A 254 18.68 14.50 -19.36
N TYR A 255 18.40 15.37 -20.33
CA TYR A 255 17.24 15.16 -21.19
C TYR A 255 17.58 15.45 -22.65
N CYS A 256 16.85 14.81 -23.53
CA CYS A 256 16.89 15.02 -24.97
C CYS A 256 15.48 15.27 -25.48
N ARG A 257 15.26 16.36 -26.21
CA ARG A 257 14.01 16.67 -26.90
C ARG A 257 14.07 16.18 -28.32
N CYS A 258 13.00 15.51 -28.74
CA CYS A 258 12.73 15.25 -30.14
C CYS A 258 11.82 16.33 -30.67
N GLU A 259 12.32 17.22 -31.54
CA GLU A 259 11.55 18.30 -32.13
C GLU A 259 10.64 17.77 -33.25
N ALA A 260 9.66 18.54 -33.67
CA ALA A 260 8.69 18.14 -34.68
C ALA A 260 9.34 17.88 -36.09
N ASP A 261 10.47 18.49 -36.35
CA ASP A 261 11.26 18.29 -37.59
C ASP A 261 12.20 17.05 -37.54
N GLY A 262 12.15 16.29 -36.43
CA GLY A 262 13.00 15.12 -36.22
C GLY A 262 14.37 15.44 -35.67
N THR A 263 14.70 16.70 -35.39
CA THR A 263 15.96 17.06 -34.76
C THR A 263 15.93 16.78 -33.25
N PHE A 264 17.11 16.56 -32.68
CA PHE A 264 17.27 16.32 -31.24
C PHE A 264 17.98 17.52 -30.62
N LYS A 265 17.53 17.91 -29.44
CA LYS A 265 18.18 18.91 -28.59
C LYS A 265 18.36 18.38 -27.20
N SER A 266 19.59 18.35 -26.71
CA SER A 266 19.95 17.81 -25.41
C SER A 266 20.77 18.80 -24.60
N THR A 267 20.78 18.60 -23.27
CA THR A 267 21.73 19.30 -22.38
C THR A 267 23.18 18.85 -22.58
N VAL A 268 23.39 17.76 -23.30
CA VAL A 268 24.70 17.14 -23.53
C VAL A 268 25.11 17.10 -25.00
N ASP A 269 24.44 17.83 -25.91
CA ASP A 269 24.68 17.86 -27.33
C ASP A 269 26.15 18.03 -27.71
N LYS A 270 26.91 18.81 -26.94
CA LYS A 270 28.32 19.07 -27.21
C LYS A 270 29.25 17.85 -27.02
N PHE A 271 28.75 16.76 -26.49
CA PHE A 271 29.48 15.53 -26.22
C PHE A 271 29.11 14.38 -27.21
N TYR A 272 28.11 14.60 -28.05
CA TYR A 272 27.54 13.65 -28.99
C TYR A 272 27.46 14.28 -30.40
#